data_49e9160e9184817097c21f57ff16cf62
#
_entry.id   49e9160e9184817097c21f57ff16cf62
#
_cell.length_a   1.000
_cell.length_b   1.000
_cell.length_c   1.000
_cell.angle_alpha   90.00
_cell.angle_beta   90.00
_cell.angle_gamma   90.00
#
_symmetry.space_group_name_H-M   'P 1'
#
loop_
_entity.id
_entity.type
_entity.pdbx_description
1 polymer ?
#
loop_
_entity_poly.entity_id
_entity_poly.type
_entity_poly.pdbx_seq_one_letter_code
_entity_poly.pdbx_strand_id
1 'polypeptide(L)'
;SNLSAKVNNFVKKNYPDSKADLFAVFIERCGEMLKKNGYQAMITQHAWMFLSSFEKLRVKLQQQTIVNMAHLGARAFEEIGGEVVQTVSFVMLKRGENRYKGVYCRLLEPTTQKGKEEMFLKGENQYEAIQDHFGKIPGGPVAYWISDTIRSIFEKFKRLDEIATPKRGMCTCGNELFYRFWHEISYIEFCDPLFCRDHDGWVPLN
;
A
#
# COMPACT_ATOMS: atom_id res chain seq x y z
N SER A 1 11.27 -5.00 9.89
CA SER A 1 12.72 -5.24 10.03
C SER A 1 13.14 -5.07 11.49
N ASN A 2 13.88 -6.05 12.05
CA ASN A 2 14.45 -5.94 13.40
C ASN A 2 15.62 -4.95 13.39
N LEU A 3 15.31 -3.66 13.41
CA LEU A 3 16.31 -2.60 13.51
C LEU A 3 16.85 -2.52 14.94
N SER A 4 18.15 -2.29 15.10
CA SER A 4 18.68 -1.97 16.42
C SER A 4 18.00 -0.70 16.97
N ALA A 5 17.86 -0.59 18.29
CA ALA A 5 17.24 0.58 18.93
C ALA A 5 17.88 1.91 18.48
N LYS A 6 19.20 1.92 18.29
CA LYS A 6 19.96 3.09 17.82
C LYS A 6 19.54 3.53 16.41
N VAL A 7 19.43 2.58 15.46
CA VAL A 7 19.01 2.86 14.08
C VAL A 7 17.56 3.28 14.06
N ASN A 8 16.68 2.61 14.79
CA ASN A 8 15.27 2.95 14.89
C ASN A 8 15.05 4.39 15.40
N ASN A 9 15.76 4.79 16.45
CA ASN A 9 15.69 6.16 16.98
C ASN A 9 16.20 7.19 15.97
N PHE A 10 17.29 6.89 15.26
CA PHE A 10 17.82 7.74 14.21
C PHE A 10 16.80 7.95 13.07
N VAL A 11 16.21 6.86 12.58
CA VAL A 11 15.21 6.89 11.49
C VAL A 11 13.97 7.67 11.91
N LYS A 12 13.43 7.40 13.10
CA LYS A 12 12.26 8.13 13.61
C LYS A 12 12.48 9.63 13.73
N LYS A 13 13.70 10.04 14.11
CA LYS A 13 14.06 11.44 14.30
C LYS A 13 14.28 12.17 12.95
N ASN A 14 15.00 11.53 12.01
CA ASN A 14 15.47 12.20 10.79
C ASN A 14 14.59 11.94 9.58
N TYR A 15 13.84 10.83 9.55
CA TYR A 15 13.00 10.38 8.44
C TYR A 15 11.59 9.99 8.90
N PRO A 16 10.84 10.93 9.54
CA PRO A 16 9.54 10.61 10.13
C PRO A 16 8.49 10.15 9.12
N ASP A 17 8.62 10.55 7.85
CA ASP A 17 7.66 10.28 6.81
C ASP A 17 7.89 8.93 6.10
N SER A 18 9.10 8.38 6.21
CA SER A 18 9.51 7.09 5.61
C SER A 18 9.88 6.03 6.66
N LYS A 19 9.74 6.35 7.95
CA LYS A 19 10.19 5.51 9.09
C LYS A 19 9.58 4.11 9.18
N ALA A 20 8.54 3.83 8.41
CA ALA A 20 7.83 2.55 8.47
C ALA A 20 8.70 1.37 8.03
N ASP A 21 9.60 1.58 7.07
CA ASP A 21 10.60 0.58 6.66
C ASP A 21 11.85 1.24 6.07
N LEU A 22 13.01 0.57 6.18
CA LEU A 22 14.30 1.09 5.73
C LEU A 22 14.37 1.35 4.23
N PHE A 23 13.74 0.52 3.39
CA PHE A 23 13.76 0.76 1.95
C PHE A 23 13.16 2.13 1.61
N ALA A 24 12.11 2.55 2.35
CA ALA A 24 11.47 3.85 2.16
C ALA A 24 12.38 5.00 2.63
N VAL A 25 13.12 4.80 3.72
CA VAL A 25 14.16 5.74 4.19
C VAL A 25 15.26 5.89 3.13
N PHE A 26 15.67 4.80 2.49
CA PHE A 26 16.65 4.87 1.40
C PHE A 26 16.12 5.62 0.18
N ILE A 27 14.85 5.45 -0.20
CA ILE A 27 14.25 6.24 -1.28
C ILE A 27 14.35 7.73 -0.98
N GLU A 28 13.95 8.15 0.23
CA GLU A 28 13.99 9.54 0.67
C GLU A 28 15.43 10.05 0.72
N ARG A 29 16.33 9.34 1.38
CA ARG A 29 17.73 9.73 1.56
C ARG A 29 18.49 9.83 0.25
N CYS A 30 18.37 8.86 -0.65
CA CYS A 30 19.02 8.91 -1.96
C CYS A 30 18.52 10.09 -2.78
N GLY A 31 17.21 10.38 -2.72
CA GLY A 31 16.65 11.57 -3.35
C GLY A 31 17.22 12.88 -2.81
N GLU A 32 17.46 12.98 -1.49
CA GLU A 32 18.13 14.15 -0.89
C GLU A 32 19.56 14.35 -1.41
N MET A 33 20.32 13.27 -1.57
CA MET A 33 21.72 13.31 -2.01
C MET A 33 21.90 13.72 -3.48
N LEU A 34 20.84 13.65 -4.29
CA LEU A 34 20.91 14.03 -5.69
C LEU A 34 21.12 15.55 -5.84
N LYS A 35 21.87 15.93 -6.87
CA LYS A 35 21.88 17.30 -7.39
C LYS A 35 20.54 17.60 -8.09
N LYS A 36 20.25 18.87 -8.29
CA LYS A 36 19.12 19.31 -9.13
C LYS A 36 19.22 18.66 -10.51
N ASN A 37 18.13 18.16 -11.04
CA ASN A 37 18.05 17.39 -12.29
C ASN A 37 18.85 16.06 -12.27
N GLY A 38 19.26 15.56 -11.10
CA GLY A 38 19.86 14.24 -10.94
C GLY A 38 18.80 13.14 -11.01
N TYR A 39 19.22 11.95 -11.37
CA TYR A 39 18.37 10.76 -11.44
C TYR A 39 18.66 9.81 -10.29
N GLN A 40 17.63 9.15 -9.81
CA GLN A 40 17.68 8.06 -8.85
C GLN A 40 17.02 6.84 -9.48
N ALA A 41 17.72 5.71 -9.52
CA ALA A 41 17.21 4.43 -9.97
C ALA A 41 17.35 3.41 -8.84
N MET A 42 16.25 2.74 -8.49
CA MET A 42 16.23 1.77 -7.39
C MET A 42 15.30 0.60 -7.69
N ILE A 43 15.60 -0.53 -7.05
CA ILE A 43 14.67 -1.64 -6.89
C ILE A 43 14.34 -1.73 -5.40
N THR A 44 13.06 -1.69 -5.07
CA THR A 44 12.58 -1.71 -3.67
C THR A 44 11.33 -2.57 -3.53
N GLN A 45 10.86 -2.78 -2.31
CA GLN A 45 9.50 -3.26 -2.08
C GLN A 45 8.50 -2.25 -2.65
N HIS A 46 7.39 -2.74 -3.21
CA HIS A 46 6.36 -1.90 -3.83
C HIS A 46 5.38 -1.24 -2.82
N ALA A 47 5.43 -1.63 -1.55
CA ALA A 47 4.48 -1.20 -0.52
C ALA A 47 4.34 0.33 -0.40
N TRP A 48 5.40 1.11 -0.68
CA TRP A 48 5.35 2.56 -0.65
C TRP A 48 4.39 3.16 -1.67
N MET A 49 4.08 2.43 -2.74
CA MET A 49 3.15 2.89 -3.77
C MET A 49 1.70 3.01 -3.26
N PHE A 50 1.32 2.22 -2.23
CA PHE A 50 -0.10 2.04 -1.88
C PHE A 50 -0.42 2.22 -0.40
N LEU A 51 0.44 1.73 0.52
CA LEU A 51 0.11 1.70 1.94
C LEU A 51 0.00 3.10 2.54
N SER A 52 -0.97 3.28 3.44
CA SER A 52 -1.20 4.55 4.14
C SER A 52 -0.01 4.99 4.99
N SER A 53 0.77 4.04 5.52
CA SER A 53 2.00 4.32 6.28
C SER A 53 3.07 5.08 5.47
N PHE A 54 2.98 5.07 4.14
CA PHE A 54 3.89 5.78 3.24
C PHE A 54 3.23 6.98 2.51
N GLU A 55 2.05 7.39 2.92
CA GLU A 55 1.34 8.52 2.30
C GLU A 55 2.19 9.80 2.30
N LYS A 56 2.79 10.14 3.44
CA LYS A 56 3.66 11.32 3.56
C LYS A 56 4.90 11.24 2.69
N LEU A 57 5.48 10.04 2.55
CA LEU A 57 6.58 9.81 1.61
C LEU A 57 6.12 10.07 0.18
N ARG A 58 4.96 9.55 -0.23
CA ARG A 58 4.41 9.80 -1.58
C ARG A 58 4.22 11.29 -1.87
N VAL A 59 3.73 12.06 -0.90
CA VAL A 59 3.60 13.53 -1.02
C VAL A 59 4.98 14.17 -1.29
N LYS A 60 6.04 13.74 -0.61
CA LYS A 60 7.41 14.22 -0.89
C LYS A 60 7.88 13.83 -2.28
N LEU A 61 7.61 12.59 -2.69
CA LEU A 61 8.02 12.08 -4.00
C LEU A 61 7.28 12.75 -5.17
N GLN A 62 6.11 13.36 -4.93
CA GLN A 62 5.42 14.19 -5.94
C GLN A 62 6.22 15.42 -6.38
N GLN A 63 7.20 15.84 -5.60
CA GLN A 63 8.14 16.92 -5.99
C GLN A 63 9.22 16.45 -6.99
N GLN A 64 9.27 15.17 -7.25
CA GLN A 64 10.13 14.51 -8.23
C GLN A 64 9.28 13.95 -9.35
N THR A 65 9.88 13.64 -10.49
CA THR A 65 9.17 13.03 -11.62
C THR A 65 9.52 11.55 -11.73
N ILE A 66 8.54 10.69 -11.69
CA ILE A 66 8.70 9.28 -12.05
C ILE A 66 8.87 9.20 -13.56
N VAL A 67 10.07 8.89 -14.02
CA VAL A 67 10.39 8.81 -15.45
C VAL A 67 9.87 7.51 -16.03
N ASN A 68 10.21 6.40 -15.39
CA ASN A 68 9.69 5.09 -15.70
C ASN A 68 9.63 4.20 -14.47
N MET A 69 8.85 3.14 -14.57
CA MET A 69 8.64 2.18 -13.50
C MET A 69 8.32 0.80 -14.06
N ALA A 70 8.94 -0.24 -13.52
CA ALA A 70 8.56 -1.62 -13.76
C ALA A 70 8.05 -2.24 -12.47
N HIS A 71 6.74 -2.50 -12.41
CA HIS A 71 6.09 -3.13 -11.27
C HIS A 71 6.21 -4.64 -11.40
N LEU A 72 7.23 -5.18 -10.75
CA LEU A 72 7.65 -6.58 -10.89
C LEU A 72 6.78 -7.54 -10.05
N GLY A 73 6.25 -7.06 -8.91
CA GLY A 73 5.47 -7.89 -8.00
C GLY A 73 6.29 -8.99 -7.32
N ALA A 74 5.62 -10.10 -7.03
CA ALA A 74 6.24 -11.29 -6.46
C ALA A 74 7.12 -12.02 -7.48
N ARG A 75 8.04 -12.84 -6.98
CA ARG A 75 8.90 -13.72 -7.81
C ARG A 75 9.69 -12.99 -8.88
N ALA A 76 10.11 -11.76 -8.61
CA ALA A 76 11.03 -11.04 -9.49
C ALA A 76 12.48 -11.58 -9.39
N PHE A 77 12.79 -12.28 -8.31
CA PHE A 77 14.07 -12.91 -8.03
C PHE A 77 13.83 -14.39 -7.72
N GLU A 78 14.49 -15.28 -8.44
CA GLU A 78 14.30 -16.74 -8.29
C GLU A 78 14.77 -17.25 -6.92
N GLU A 79 15.82 -16.62 -6.37
CA GLU A 79 16.43 -16.99 -5.10
C GLU A 79 15.58 -16.60 -3.87
N ILE A 80 14.67 -15.64 -4.03
CA ILE A 80 13.77 -15.20 -2.95
C ILE A 80 12.50 -16.03 -3.03
N GLY A 81 12.44 -17.10 -2.23
CA GLY A 81 11.28 -17.97 -2.15
C GLY A 81 10.03 -17.24 -1.63
N GLY A 82 8.91 -17.48 -2.31
CA GLY A 82 7.59 -17.10 -1.84
C GLY A 82 7.03 -15.78 -2.38
N GLU A 83 5.77 -15.55 -2.04
CA GLU A 83 4.98 -14.38 -2.45
C GLU A 83 5.19 -13.16 -1.53
N VAL A 84 6.06 -13.28 -0.53
CA VAL A 84 6.18 -12.35 0.60
C VAL A 84 6.79 -11.01 0.19
N VAL A 85 7.72 -10.99 -0.76
CA VAL A 85 8.40 -9.76 -1.19
C VAL A 85 7.96 -9.40 -2.60
N GLN A 86 7.14 -8.36 -2.70
CA GLN A 86 6.75 -7.80 -3.99
C GLN A 86 7.56 -6.54 -4.28
N THR A 87 8.13 -6.48 -5.47
CA THR A 87 9.13 -5.47 -5.83
C THR A 87 8.68 -4.55 -6.96
N VAL A 88 9.30 -3.38 -6.98
CA VAL A 88 9.18 -2.39 -8.04
C VAL A 88 10.55 -1.81 -8.37
N SER A 89 10.86 -1.68 -9.64
CA SER A 89 12.00 -0.91 -10.14
C SER A 89 11.50 0.44 -10.67
N PHE A 90 12.20 1.51 -10.38
CA PHE A 90 11.81 2.85 -10.84
C PHE A 90 13.01 3.74 -11.09
N VAL A 91 12.79 4.74 -11.96
CA VAL A 91 13.70 5.86 -12.17
C VAL A 91 12.95 7.15 -11.87
N MET A 92 13.51 7.98 -10.99
CA MET A 92 12.98 9.29 -10.65
C MET A 92 13.99 10.39 -10.99
N LEU A 93 13.48 11.51 -11.50
CA LEU A 93 14.21 12.74 -11.75
C LEU A 93 13.95 13.71 -10.60
N LYS A 94 15.00 14.29 -9.99
CA LYS A 94 14.89 15.32 -8.94
C LYS A 94 14.48 16.68 -9.53
N ARG A 95 13.31 16.69 -10.16
CA ARG A 95 12.60 17.87 -10.66
C ARG A 95 11.14 17.48 -10.87
N GLY A 96 10.21 18.31 -10.43
CA GLY A 96 8.79 18.15 -10.71
C GLY A 96 8.48 18.60 -12.13
N GLU A 97 7.85 17.74 -12.92
CA GLU A 97 7.35 18.01 -14.27
C GLU A 97 5.87 17.61 -14.34
N ASN A 98 4.99 18.55 -14.07
CA ASN A 98 3.55 18.30 -13.87
C ASN A 98 2.85 17.65 -15.08
N ARG A 99 3.37 17.83 -16.29
CA ARG A 99 2.77 17.26 -17.51
C ARG A 99 3.55 16.08 -18.08
N TYR A 100 4.60 15.64 -17.39
CA TYR A 100 5.37 14.50 -17.87
C TYR A 100 4.55 13.21 -17.77
N LYS A 101 4.50 12.46 -18.86
CA LYS A 101 3.91 11.14 -18.91
C LYS A 101 4.99 10.10 -18.62
N GLY A 102 4.99 9.59 -17.41
CA GLY A 102 5.84 8.46 -17.05
C GLY A 102 5.37 7.18 -17.72
N VAL A 103 6.31 6.28 -18.02
CA VAL A 103 6.04 4.94 -18.57
C VAL A 103 6.07 3.92 -17.45
N TYR A 104 5.01 3.12 -17.35
CA TYR A 104 4.82 2.13 -16.30
C TYR A 104 4.58 0.76 -16.92
N CYS A 105 5.44 -0.22 -16.62
CA CYS A 105 5.30 -1.61 -17.05
C CYS A 105 4.72 -2.43 -15.90
N ARG A 106 3.57 -3.05 -16.10
CA ARG A 106 2.91 -3.89 -15.09
C ARG A 106 3.20 -5.37 -15.37
N LEU A 107 4.13 -5.95 -14.61
CA LEU A 107 4.66 -7.30 -14.80
C LEU A 107 4.23 -8.25 -13.67
N LEU A 108 2.96 -8.16 -13.25
CA LEU A 108 2.44 -8.92 -12.12
C LEU A 108 1.97 -10.33 -12.48
N GLU A 109 1.43 -10.50 -13.69
CA GLU A 109 0.81 -11.74 -14.13
C GLU A 109 1.81 -12.91 -14.29
N PRO A 110 3.02 -12.72 -14.87
CA PRO A 110 3.98 -13.82 -14.98
C PRO A 110 4.53 -14.24 -13.61
N THR A 111 4.54 -15.55 -13.38
CA THR A 111 5.00 -16.15 -12.11
C THR A 111 6.48 -16.52 -12.13
N THR A 112 7.18 -16.28 -13.22
CA THR A 112 8.61 -16.56 -13.39
C THR A 112 9.36 -15.31 -13.83
N GLN A 113 10.63 -15.21 -13.47
CA GLN A 113 11.52 -14.13 -13.91
C GLN A 113 11.57 -14.03 -15.43
N LYS A 114 11.75 -15.17 -16.12
CA LYS A 114 11.79 -15.24 -17.59
C LYS A 114 10.48 -14.73 -18.23
N GLY A 115 9.33 -15.11 -17.69
CA GLY A 115 8.04 -14.62 -18.18
C GLY A 115 7.88 -13.12 -18.03
N LYS A 116 8.39 -12.52 -16.95
CA LYS A 116 8.40 -11.06 -16.76
C LYS A 116 9.33 -10.36 -17.76
N GLU A 117 10.51 -10.94 -18.02
CA GLU A 117 11.44 -10.44 -19.04
C GLU A 117 10.80 -10.47 -20.42
N GLU A 118 10.22 -11.60 -20.83
CA GLU A 118 9.55 -11.74 -22.12
C GLU A 118 8.41 -10.73 -22.29
N MET A 119 7.57 -10.56 -21.26
CA MET A 119 6.48 -9.57 -21.26
C MET A 119 7.02 -8.14 -21.40
N PHE A 120 8.08 -7.80 -20.66
CA PHE A 120 8.73 -6.49 -20.72
C PHE A 120 9.31 -6.22 -22.12
N LEU A 121 10.02 -7.17 -22.71
CA LEU A 121 10.64 -7.04 -24.04
C LEU A 121 9.60 -6.92 -25.16
N LYS A 122 8.43 -7.55 -25.01
CA LYS A 122 7.30 -7.42 -25.94
C LYS A 122 6.56 -6.09 -25.79
N GLY A 123 6.82 -5.31 -24.72
CA GLY A 123 6.08 -4.09 -24.45
C GLY A 123 4.63 -4.31 -24.01
N GLU A 124 4.30 -5.50 -23.50
CA GLU A 124 2.97 -5.81 -22.99
C GLU A 124 2.71 -5.13 -21.65
N ASN A 125 1.44 -4.82 -21.34
CA ASN A 125 1.00 -4.18 -20.09
C ASN A 125 1.77 -2.89 -19.75
N GLN A 126 2.04 -2.07 -20.77
CA GLN A 126 2.60 -0.73 -20.60
C GLN A 126 1.48 0.30 -20.46
N TYR A 127 1.68 1.24 -19.57
CA TYR A 127 0.79 2.36 -19.29
C TYR A 127 1.57 3.66 -19.32
N GLU A 128 0.96 4.70 -19.84
CA GLU A 128 1.42 6.08 -19.70
C GLU A 128 0.51 6.82 -18.72
N ALA A 129 1.09 7.45 -17.71
CA ALA A 129 0.32 8.21 -16.74
C ALA A 129 1.03 9.50 -16.33
N ILE A 130 0.23 10.54 -16.10
CA ILE A 130 0.68 11.80 -15.52
C ILE A 130 0.64 11.65 -14.00
N GLN A 131 1.76 11.95 -13.34
CA GLN A 131 1.93 11.74 -11.89
C GLN A 131 0.93 12.58 -11.06
N ASP A 132 0.59 13.79 -11.49
CA ASP A 132 -0.40 14.64 -10.80
C ASP A 132 -1.76 13.96 -10.62
N HIS A 133 -2.08 13.02 -11.51
CA HIS A 133 -3.33 12.26 -11.42
C HIS A 133 -3.38 11.33 -10.20
N PHE A 134 -2.25 10.94 -9.64
CA PHE A 134 -2.23 10.08 -8.46
C PHE A 134 -2.72 10.83 -7.21
N GLY A 135 -2.43 12.12 -7.13
CA GLY A 135 -2.90 12.98 -6.03
C GLY A 135 -4.42 13.16 -5.95
N LYS A 136 -5.15 12.84 -7.03
CA LYS A 136 -6.62 12.90 -7.08
C LYS A 136 -7.29 11.76 -6.34
N ILE A 137 -6.57 10.70 -6.06
CA ILE A 137 -7.03 9.55 -5.29
C ILE A 137 -6.62 9.75 -3.83
N PRO A 138 -7.51 9.53 -2.85
CA PRO A 138 -7.17 9.65 -1.43
C PRO A 138 -5.93 8.85 -1.05
N GLY A 139 -4.99 9.50 -0.35
CA GLY A 139 -3.70 8.90 0.00
C GLY A 139 -2.66 8.87 -1.13
N GLY A 140 -2.98 9.38 -2.32
CA GLY A 140 -2.07 9.53 -3.46
C GLY A 140 -1.39 8.22 -3.91
N PRO A 141 -2.08 7.07 -4.03
CA PRO A 141 -1.43 5.84 -4.46
C PRO A 141 -0.92 5.96 -5.88
N VAL A 142 0.22 5.30 -6.18
CA VAL A 142 0.79 5.26 -7.54
C VAL A 142 -0.02 4.27 -8.38
N ALA A 143 -1.24 4.67 -8.73
CA ALA A 143 -2.24 3.85 -9.40
C ALA A 143 -2.28 4.15 -10.90
N TYR A 144 -1.17 3.94 -11.58
CA TYR A 144 -0.95 4.26 -13.00
C TYR A 144 -1.88 3.51 -13.98
N TRP A 145 -2.46 2.38 -13.56
CA TRP A 145 -3.36 1.54 -14.39
C TRP A 145 -4.83 1.94 -14.33
N ILE A 146 -5.18 2.93 -13.49
CA ILE A 146 -6.57 3.36 -13.32
C ILE A 146 -6.99 4.26 -14.48
N SER A 147 -8.15 3.95 -15.08
CA SER A 147 -8.76 4.76 -16.14
C SER A 147 -9.22 6.13 -15.61
N ASP A 148 -9.34 7.08 -16.52
CA ASP A 148 -9.88 8.42 -16.22
C ASP A 148 -11.31 8.36 -15.67
N THR A 149 -12.11 7.39 -16.13
CA THR A 149 -13.47 7.16 -15.64
C THR A 149 -13.46 6.81 -14.15
N ILE A 150 -12.64 5.84 -13.74
CA ILE A 150 -12.52 5.44 -12.32
C ILE A 150 -11.96 6.60 -11.50
N ARG A 151 -10.96 7.33 -12.00
CA ARG A 151 -10.38 8.49 -11.33
C ARG A 151 -11.44 9.57 -11.08
N SER A 152 -12.30 9.84 -12.07
CA SER A 152 -13.36 10.82 -11.94
C SER A 152 -14.39 10.49 -10.85
N ILE A 153 -14.52 9.24 -10.44
CA ILE A 153 -15.40 8.83 -9.34
C ILE A 153 -14.89 9.45 -8.04
N PHE A 154 -13.59 9.40 -7.78
CA PHE A 154 -12.98 9.99 -6.56
C PHE A 154 -13.12 11.52 -6.51
N GLU A 155 -13.25 12.19 -7.66
CA GLU A 155 -13.46 13.63 -7.72
C GLU A 155 -14.93 14.03 -7.57
N LYS A 156 -15.85 13.20 -8.07
CA LYS A 156 -17.28 13.55 -8.15
C LYS A 156 -18.10 13.10 -6.94
N PHE A 157 -17.70 12.02 -6.30
CA PHE A 157 -18.50 11.42 -5.23
C PHE A 157 -17.85 11.63 -3.87
N LYS A 158 -18.69 11.75 -2.85
CA LYS A 158 -18.25 11.83 -1.46
C LYS A 158 -17.66 10.50 -1.02
N ARG A 159 -16.69 10.56 -0.14
CA ARG A 159 -16.10 9.40 0.50
C ARG A 159 -17.08 8.79 1.50
N LEU A 160 -16.96 7.49 1.73
CA LEU A 160 -17.81 6.81 2.71
C LEU A 160 -17.61 7.38 4.13
N ASP A 161 -16.38 7.77 4.49
CA ASP A 161 -16.06 8.35 5.80
C ASP A 161 -16.63 9.75 6.02
N GLU A 162 -17.06 10.45 4.96
CA GLU A 162 -17.81 11.72 5.05
C GLU A 162 -19.31 11.50 5.32
N ILE A 163 -19.83 10.33 4.97
CA ILE A 163 -21.27 10.01 5.07
C ILE A 163 -21.55 9.15 6.30
N ALA A 164 -20.66 8.23 6.61
CA ALA A 164 -20.76 7.25 7.68
C ALA A 164 -19.42 7.06 8.37
N THR A 165 -19.44 6.64 9.62
CA THR A 165 -18.22 6.24 10.33
C THR A 165 -18.08 4.72 10.27
N PRO A 166 -17.27 4.15 9.34
CA PRO A 166 -17.06 2.72 9.28
C PRO A 166 -16.43 2.23 10.60
N LYS A 167 -17.04 1.23 11.20
CA LYS A 167 -16.52 0.59 12.41
C LYS A 167 -16.19 -0.86 12.10
N ARG A 168 -15.10 -1.33 12.67
CA ARG A 168 -14.82 -2.76 12.68
C ARG A 168 -15.91 -3.41 13.53
N GLY A 169 -16.51 -4.49 13.04
CA GLY A 169 -17.42 -5.31 13.83
C GLY A 169 -16.74 -5.87 15.08
N MET A 170 -17.48 -6.63 15.86
CA MET A 170 -16.98 -7.24 17.08
C MET A 170 -15.68 -8.03 16.83
N CYS A 171 -14.70 -7.81 17.68
CA CYS A 171 -13.46 -8.57 17.70
C CYS A 171 -13.23 -9.05 19.12
N THR A 172 -13.35 -10.35 19.34
CA THR A 172 -13.25 -10.97 20.67
C THR A 172 -11.83 -11.07 21.18
N CYS A 173 -10.82 -10.99 20.27
CA CYS A 173 -9.40 -11.31 20.56
C CYS A 173 -9.16 -12.73 21.13
N GLY A 174 -10.20 -13.57 21.19
CA GLY A 174 -10.15 -14.93 21.68
C GLY A 174 -11.44 -15.66 21.39
N ASN A 175 -11.66 -16.01 20.12
CA ASN A 175 -12.92 -16.63 19.67
C ASN A 175 -13.28 -17.90 20.46
N GLU A 176 -12.28 -18.70 20.84
CA GLU A 176 -12.48 -19.93 21.63
C GLU A 176 -13.05 -19.66 23.03
N LEU A 177 -12.87 -18.46 23.57
CA LEU A 177 -13.41 -18.07 24.87
C LEU A 177 -14.81 -17.47 24.77
N PHE A 178 -15.08 -16.72 23.69
CA PHE A 178 -16.25 -15.85 23.57
C PHE A 178 -17.28 -16.34 22.56
N TYR A 179 -16.95 -17.34 21.71
CA TYR A 179 -17.90 -17.96 20.79
C TYR A 179 -18.19 -19.37 21.24
N ARG A 180 -19.47 -19.74 21.16
CA ARG A 180 -19.98 -21.09 21.36
C ARG A 180 -20.97 -21.40 20.27
N PHE A 181 -21.01 -22.64 19.83
CA PHE A 181 -22.10 -23.10 19.00
C PHE A 181 -23.37 -23.25 19.85
N TRP A 182 -24.52 -23.04 19.21
CA TRP A 182 -25.81 -23.11 19.90
C TRP A 182 -26.03 -24.41 20.69
N HIS A 183 -25.46 -25.50 20.26
CA HIS A 183 -25.55 -26.81 20.91
C HIS A 183 -24.58 -27.03 22.09
N GLU A 184 -23.63 -26.13 22.27
CA GLU A 184 -22.67 -26.15 23.39
C GLU A 184 -23.20 -25.40 24.62
N ILE A 185 -24.34 -24.70 24.48
CA ILE A 185 -24.89 -23.82 25.51
C ILE A 185 -26.27 -24.32 25.91
N SER A 186 -26.53 -24.34 27.22
CA SER A 186 -27.87 -24.65 27.73
C SER A 186 -28.87 -23.60 27.32
N TYR A 187 -30.09 -23.97 26.94
CA TYR A 187 -31.15 -23.03 26.55
C TYR A 187 -31.44 -21.99 27.64
N ILE A 188 -31.24 -22.36 28.92
CA ILE A 188 -31.44 -21.44 30.06
C ILE A 188 -30.40 -20.33 30.12
N GLU A 189 -29.23 -20.56 29.51
CA GLU A 189 -28.14 -19.57 29.47
C GLU A 189 -28.23 -18.59 28.28
N PHE A 190 -29.22 -18.80 27.40
CA PHE A 190 -29.49 -17.82 26.33
C PHE A 190 -30.21 -16.60 26.88
N CYS A 191 -29.74 -15.46 26.44
CA CYS A 191 -30.32 -14.19 26.79
C CYS A 191 -30.80 -13.44 25.53
N ASP A 192 -31.96 -12.82 25.58
CA ASP A 192 -32.42 -11.96 24.50
C ASP A 192 -31.56 -10.70 24.44
N PRO A 193 -30.98 -10.36 23.27
CA PRO A 193 -30.13 -9.17 23.10
C PRO A 193 -30.76 -7.86 23.57
N LEU A 194 -32.10 -7.78 23.57
CA LEU A 194 -32.82 -6.57 24.01
C LEU A 194 -32.88 -6.44 25.54
N PHE A 195 -32.73 -7.54 26.29
CA PHE A 195 -32.89 -7.59 27.74
C PHE A 195 -31.60 -7.94 28.50
N CYS A 196 -30.51 -8.26 27.81
CA CYS A 196 -29.26 -8.70 28.42
C CYS A 196 -28.33 -7.62 28.94
N ARG A 197 -28.82 -6.42 29.24
CA ARG A 197 -27.93 -5.33 29.69
C ARG A 197 -27.31 -5.56 31.07
N ASP A 198 -27.89 -6.42 31.89
CA ASP A 198 -27.49 -6.62 33.29
C ASP A 198 -27.32 -8.10 33.71
N HIS A 199 -27.22 -9.03 32.75
CA HIS A 199 -27.11 -10.45 33.08
C HIS A 199 -25.94 -11.13 32.30
N ASP A 200 -25.21 -12.00 32.99
CA ASP A 200 -24.21 -12.86 32.41
C ASP A 200 -24.90 -13.99 31.60
N GLY A 201 -25.06 -13.81 30.31
CA GLY A 201 -25.70 -14.78 29.43
C GLY A 201 -25.12 -14.77 28.02
N TRP A 202 -25.38 -15.81 27.26
CA TRP A 202 -24.98 -15.94 25.88
C TRP A 202 -26.00 -15.28 24.96
N VAL A 203 -25.53 -14.44 24.04
CA VAL A 203 -26.38 -13.76 23.06
C VAL A 203 -26.13 -14.31 21.66
N PRO A 204 -27.18 -14.48 20.84
CA PRO A 204 -27.02 -14.86 19.45
C PRO A 204 -26.17 -13.84 18.69
N LEU A 205 -25.23 -14.31 17.88
CA LEU A 205 -24.45 -13.51 16.95
C LEU A 205 -25.05 -13.67 15.56
N ASN A 206 -25.57 -12.60 14.98
CA ASN A 206 -26.07 -12.56 13.61
C ASN A 206 -24.99 -12.12 12.62
#